data_f2189e002dc575ef335aac579c4b4ab5
#
_entry.id   f2189e002dc575ef335aac579c4b4ab5
#
_cell.length_a   1.000
_cell.length_b   1.000
_cell.length_c   1.000
_cell.angle_alpha   90.00
_cell.angle_beta   90.00
_cell.angle_gamma   90.00
#
_symmetry.space_group_name_H-M   'P 1'
#
loop_
_entity.id
_entity.type
_entity.pdbx_description
1 polymer ?
#
loop_
_entity_poly.entity_id
_entity_poly.type
_entity_poly.pdbx_seq_one_letter_code
_entity_poly.pdbx_strand_id
1 'polypeptide(L)'
;MKLSSIILFLVFTVGCARDSSDIVETSYGSIQGYEEDGVSYFLGIPFAEPPIGDLRWKAPQSLEKWDGILEATSFGAACMQPTNIGNSLFLELMLDGFGLAWYEKAIINFLALLNFSNGTEYSEDCLFLNVISPKDAKNLPVMFWIHGGASRFGSGGEDIYKTKKFAEKEVILVTTNYRLGSLGWFAHPKFIRRI
;
A
#
# COMPACT_ATOMS: atom_id res chain seq x y z
N MET A 1 -34.57 -49.83 15.74
CA MET A 1 -33.25 -49.20 15.89
C MET A 1 -32.85 -48.66 14.56
N LYS A 2 -32.94 -47.32 14.39
CA LYS A 2 -32.48 -46.63 13.14
C LYS A 2 -31.11 -46.06 13.38
N LEU A 3 -30.10 -46.60 12.67
CA LEU A 3 -28.76 -46.06 12.63
C LEU A 3 -28.73 -44.81 11.74
N SER A 4 -28.57 -43.63 12.33
CA SER A 4 -28.32 -42.39 11.58
C SER A 4 -26.86 -42.33 11.23
N SER A 5 -26.53 -42.47 9.95
CA SER A 5 -25.19 -42.23 9.44
C SER A 5 -24.90 -40.73 9.43
N ILE A 6 -24.00 -40.30 10.30
CA ILE A 6 -23.45 -38.94 10.28
C ILE A 6 -22.35 -38.92 9.20
N ILE A 7 -22.61 -38.29 8.06
CA ILE A 7 -21.61 -38.03 7.03
C ILE A 7 -20.82 -36.79 7.48
N LEU A 8 -19.61 -37.03 7.94
CA LEU A 8 -18.65 -35.96 8.27
C LEU A 8 -18.04 -35.42 6.97
N PHE A 9 -18.50 -34.24 6.54
CA PHE A 9 -17.88 -33.50 5.43
C PHE A 9 -16.56 -32.90 5.91
N LEU A 10 -15.44 -33.52 5.56
CA LEU A 10 -14.09 -32.92 5.68
C LEU A 10 -13.95 -31.87 4.58
N VAL A 11 -14.10 -30.61 4.92
CA VAL A 11 -13.75 -29.49 4.04
C VAL A 11 -12.22 -29.35 4.05
N PHE A 12 -11.56 -29.89 3.04
CA PHE A 12 -10.16 -29.57 2.77
C PHE A 12 -10.08 -28.12 2.28
N THR A 13 -9.70 -27.20 3.16
CA THR A 13 -9.25 -25.88 2.72
C THR A 13 -7.86 -26.06 2.10
N VAL A 14 -7.78 -26.07 0.78
CA VAL A 14 -6.51 -25.88 0.09
C VAL A 14 -6.12 -24.43 0.33
N GLY A 15 -5.35 -24.19 1.38
CA GLY A 15 -4.69 -22.91 1.59
C GLY A 15 -3.66 -22.76 0.47
N CYS A 16 -3.75 -21.70 -0.32
CA CYS A 16 -2.66 -21.28 -1.21
C CYS A 16 -1.43 -21.04 -0.33
N ALA A 17 -0.46 -21.93 -0.39
CA ALA A 17 0.80 -21.76 0.33
C ALA A 17 1.58 -20.63 -0.36
N ARG A 18 1.93 -19.60 0.40
CA ARG A 18 2.89 -18.60 -0.04
C ARG A 18 4.28 -19.13 0.25
N ASP A 19 5.09 -19.23 -0.79
CA ASP A 19 6.49 -19.58 -0.66
C ASP A 19 7.33 -18.31 -0.43
N SER A 20 8.45 -18.43 0.32
CA SER A 20 9.39 -17.32 0.42
C SER A 20 10.01 -17.04 -0.96
N SER A 21 10.16 -15.77 -1.33
CA SER A 21 10.90 -15.40 -2.54
C SER A 21 12.39 -15.61 -2.35
N ASP A 22 13.13 -15.57 -3.45
CA ASP A 22 14.59 -15.45 -3.37
C ASP A 22 15.01 -14.19 -2.63
N ILE A 23 16.16 -14.24 -1.96
CA ILE A 23 16.76 -13.06 -1.32
C ILE A 23 17.32 -12.16 -2.40
N VAL A 24 16.92 -10.89 -2.38
CA VAL A 24 17.40 -9.87 -3.30
C VAL A 24 18.34 -8.92 -2.57
N GLU A 25 19.59 -8.82 -3.06
CA GLU A 25 20.58 -7.89 -2.55
C GLU A 25 20.31 -6.48 -3.10
N THR A 26 20.23 -5.50 -2.22
CA THR A 26 20.11 -4.09 -2.57
C THR A 26 21.34 -3.30 -2.09
N SER A 27 21.44 -2.03 -2.48
CA SER A 27 22.52 -1.16 -2.00
C SER A 27 22.44 -0.85 -0.50
N TYR A 28 21.29 -1.12 0.13
CA TYR A 28 21.05 -0.86 1.55
C TYR A 28 21.07 -2.12 2.42
N GLY A 29 20.85 -3.30 1.84
CA GLY A 29 20.82 -4.58 2.53
C GLY A 29 19.98 -5.58 1.76
N SER A 30 19.83 -6.78 2.29
CA SER A 30 19.08 -7.86 1.67
C SER A 30 17.59 -7.74 2.01
N ILE A 31 16.75 -8.09 1.05
CA ILE A 31 15.29 -8.15 1.25
C ILE A 31 14.76 -9.52 0.83
N GLN A 32 13.70 -9.97 1.48
CA GLN A 32 12.98 -11.17 1.10
C GLN A 32 11.47 -10.93 1.16
N GLY A 33 10.79 -11.22 0.07
CA GLY A 33 9.35 -11.16 -0.04
C GLY A 33 8.72 -12.55 -0.01
N TYR A 34 7.63 -12.70 -0.75
CA TYR A 34 7.01 -14.01 -0.99
C TYR A 34 6.64 -14.17 -2.46
N GLU A 35 6.41 -15.42 -2.85
CA GLU A 35 5.94 -15.80 -4.18
C GLU A 35 4.53 -16.37 -4.13
N GLU A 36 3.73 -16.02 -5.11
CA GLU A 36 2.39 -16.54 -5.31
C GLU A 36 2.07 -16.57 -6.80
N ASP A 37 1.66 -17.71 -7.33
CA ASP A 37 1.28 -17.89 -8.74
C ASP A 37 2.36 -17.44 -9.76
N GLY A 38 3.63 -17.63 -9.47
CA GLY A 38 4.74 -17.23 -10.34
C GLY A 38 5.04 -15.73 -10.35
N VAL A 39 4.55 -15.01 -9.35
CA VAL A 39 4.79 -13.59 -9.13
C VAL A 39 5.46 -13.40 -7.78
N SER A 40 6.51 -12.59 -7.75
CA SER A 40 7.23 -12.19 -6.54
C SER A 40 6.69 -10.87 -6.02
N TYR A 41 6.39 -10.83 -4.73
CA TYR A 41 5.87 -9.68 -4.00
C TYR A 41 6.87 -9.24 -2.95
N PHE A 42 7.35 -8.02 -3.06
CA PHE A 42 8.18 -7.34 -2.06
C PHE A 42 7.40 -6.12 -1.58
N LEU A 43 6.86 -6.19 -0.38
CA LEU A 43 5.94 -5.19 0.16
C LEU A 43 6.54 -4.49 1.38
N GLY A 44 6.30 -3.18 1.50
CA GLY A 44 6.74 -2.41 2.66
C GLY A 44 8.25 -2.16 2.71
N ILE A 45 8.91 -2.00 1.56
CA ILE A 45 10.34 -1.67 1.50
C ILE A 45 10.52 -0.18 1.84
N PRO A 46 11.26 0.18 2.90
CA PRO A 46 11.55 1.58 3.19
C PRO A 46 12.47 2.16 2.10
N PHE A 47 12.23 3.41 1.69
CA PHE A 47 13.08 4.10 0.73
C PHE A 47 13.73 5.38 1.28
N ALA A 48 13.37 5.78 2.49
CA ALA A 48 13.97 6.91 3.21
C ALA A 48 13.83 6.69 4.71
N GLU A 49 14.65 7.38 5.49
CA GLU A 49 14.53 7.41 6.96
C GLU A 49 13.13 7.87 7.39
N PRO A 50 12.58 7.31 8.48
CA PRO A 50 11.28 7.72 9.02
C PRO A 50 11.22 9.24 9.23
N PRO A 51 10.28 9.97 8.60
CA PRO A 51 10.21 11.43 8.69
C PRO A 51 9.49 11.89 9.97
N ILE A 52 9.95 11.39 11.11
CA ILE A 52 9.39 11.65 12.44
C ILE A 52 10.25 12.63 13.24
N GLY A 53 9.70 13.18 14.31
CA GLY A 53 10.45 14.04 15.23
C GLY A 53 11.16 15.17 14.51
N ASP A 54 12.47 15.21 14.63
CA ASP A 54 13.33 16.25 14.02
C ASP A 54 13.41 16.16 12.50
N LEU A 55 13.02 15.04 11.89
CA LEU A 55 12.97 14.84 10.43
C LEU A 55 11.61 15.24 9.83
N ARG A 56 10.60 15.54 10.67
CA ARG A 56 9.31 16.04 10.19
C ARG A 56 9.50 17.32 9.38
N TRP A 57 8.85 17.44 8.24
CA TRP A 57 8.95 18.56 7.27
C TRP A 57 10.35 18.79 6.65
N LYS A 58 11.33 17.96 6.97
CA LYS A 58 12.62 18.01 6.26
C LYS A 58 12.55 17.21 4.95
N ALA A 59 13.50 17.45 4.06
CA ALA A 59 13.68 16.59 2.89
C ALA A 59 13.92 15.14 3.34
N PRO A 60 13.43 14.13 2.59
CA PRO A 60 13.72 12.74 2.89
C PRO A 60 15.22 12.50 3.02
N GLN A 61 15.62 11.76 4.03
CA GLN A 61 17.02 11.39 4.25
C GLN A 61 17.26 9.97 3.73
N SER A 62 18.46 9.73 3.24
CA SER A 62 18.87 8.38 2.80
C SER A 62 18.85 7.42 3.99
N LEU A 63 18.39 6.20 3.76
CA LEU A 63 18.44 5.12 4.75
C LEU A 63 19.89 4.82 5.16
N GLU A 64 20.06 4.41 6.39
CA GLU A 64 21.23 3.66 6.79
C GLU A 64 21.13 2.21 6.26
N LYS A 65 22.28 1.60 6.03
CA LYS A 65 22.30 0.18 5.66
C LYS A 65 21.87 -0.66 6.84
N TRP A 66 21.08 -1.68 6.54
CA TRP A 66 20.69 -2.66 7.55
C TRP A 66 21.47 -3.96 7.39
N ASP A 67 21.71 -4.63 8.51
CA ASP A 67 22.27 -5.97 8.57
C ASP A 67 21.16 -7.01 8.51
N GLY A 68 21.46 -8.18 7.92
CA GLY A 68 20.49 -9.27 7.78
C GLY A 68 19.50 -9.08 6.65
N ILE A 69 18.35 -9.74 6.77
CA ILE A 69 17.32 -9.78 5.73
C ILE A 69 16.09 -9.02 6.22
N LEU A 70 15.66 -8.01 5.47
CA LEU A 70 14.40 -7.33 5.69
C LEU A 70 13.26 -8.18 5.12
N GLU A 71 12.32 -8.58 5.96
CA GLU A 71 11.11 -9.28 5.53
C GLU A 71 10.11 -8.30 4.89
N ALA A 72 10.04 -8.33 3.56
CA ALA A 72 9.18 -7.48 2.75
C ALA A 72 7.89 -8.23 2.35
N THR A 73 7.14 -8.74 3.32
CA THR A 73 5.97 -9.62 3.12
C THR A 73 4.62 -8.95 3.32
N SER A 74 4.60 -7.74 3.87
CA SER A 74 3.38 -6.96 4.15
C SER A 74 3.56 -5.49 3.78
N PHE A 75 2.48 -4.82 3.43
CA PHE A 75 2.53 -3.38 3.22
C PHE A 75 2.99 -2.64 4.47
N GLY A 76 3.80 -1.61 4.28
CA GLY A 76 4.10 -0.64 5.35
C GLY A 76 2.91 0.28 5.62
N ALA A 77 2.99 1.03 6.72
CA ALA A 77 1.94 1.97 7.10
C ALA A 77 1.64 2.99 5.99
N ALA A 78 0.38 3.35 5.84
CA ALA A 78 -0.03 4.47 5.00
C ALA A 78 0.35 5.80 5.67
N CYS A 79 0.64 6.82 4.87
CA CYS A 79 0.94 8.14 5.42
C CYS A 79 -0.26 8.75 6.15
N MET A 80 0.02 9.50 7.21
CA MET A 80 -0.98 10.21 8.00
C MET A 80 -1.92 11.01 7.12
N GLN A 81 -3.21 10.76 7.23
CA GLN A 81 -4.26 11.35 6.42
C GLN A 81 -5.60 11.37 7.17
N PRO A 82 -6.59 12.18 6.74
CA PRO A 82 -7.92 12.15 7.33
C PRO A 82 -8.57 10.78 7.12
N THR A 83 -9.05 10.17 8.20
CA THR A 83 -9.73 8.86 8.15
C THR A 83 -11.22 8.96 7.79
N ASN A 84 -11.82 10.16 7.87
CA ASN A 84 -13.23 10.41 7.58
C ASN A 84 -13.45 10.95 6.17
N ILE A 85 -13.15 10.16 5.14
CA ILE A 85 -13.40 10.56 3.75
C ILE A 85 -14.91 10.73 3.49
N GLY A 86 -15.77 9.94 4.13
CA GLY A 86 -17.22 9.99 3.95
C GLY A 86 -17.89 11.35 4.25
N ASN A 87 -17.26 12.17 5.10
CA ASN A 87 -17.73 13.52 5.41
C ASN A 87 -16.85 14.62 4.77
N SER A 88 -16.02 14.29 3.79
CA SER A 88 -15.14 15.25 3.15
C SER A 88 -15.88 15.98 2.04
N LEU A 89 -15.75 17.30 2.02
CA LEU A 89 -16.21 18.15 0.91
C LEU A 89 -15.68 17.63 -0.45
N PHE A 90 -14.51 16.98 -0.45
CA PHE A 90 -13.93 16.41 -1.65
C PHE A 90 -14.77 15.24 -2.19
N LEU A 91 -15.19 14.29 -1.34
CA LEU A 91 -16.05 13.20 -1.76
C LEU A 91 -17.39 13.75 -2.29
N GLU A 92 -17.98 14.73 -1.60
CA GLU A 92 -19.22 15.37 -2.01
C GLU A 92 -19.09 16.01 -3.41
N LEU A 93 -18.02 16.77 -3.64
CA LEU A 93 -17.72 17.39 -4.95
C LEU A 93 -17.48 16.34 -6.05
N MET A 94 -16.79 15.24 -5.73
CA MET A 94 -16.59 14.14 -6.68
C MET A 94 -17.92 13.49 -7.05
N LEU A 95 -18.76 13.16 -6.05
CA LEU A 95 -20.08 12.54 -6.28
C LEU A 95 -21.02 13.48 -7.05
N ASP A 96 -20.92 14.81 -6.83
CA ASP A 96 -21.64 15.82 -7.61
C ASP A 96 -21.18 15.86 -9.06
N GLY A 97 -19.87 15.76 -9.29
CA GLY A 97 -19.28 15.72 -10.63
C GLY A 97 -19.73 14.52 -11.47
N PHE A 98 -20.10 13.41 -10.84
CA PHE A 98 -20.66 12.23 -11.51
C PHE A 98 -22.16 12.33 -11.79
N GLY A 99 -22.83 13.41 -11.36
CA GLY A 99 -24.27 13.58 -11.59
C GLY A 99 -25.16 12.58 -10.88
N LEU A 100 -24.68 11.99 -9.77
CA LEU A 100 -25.40 10.97 -9.01
C LEU A 100 -26.63 11.55 -8.31
N ALA A 101 -27.72 10.78 -8.27
CA ALA A 101 -28.91 11.12 -7.53
C ALA A 101 -28.63 11.16 -6.01
N TRP A 102 -29.39 11.93 -5.25
CA TRP A 102 -29.18 12.11 -3.81
C TRP A 102 -29.17 10.79 -3.02
N TYR A 103 -29.99 9.80 -3.42
CA TYR A 103 -30.08 8.48 -2.77
C TYR A 103 -28.84 7.63 -3.05
N GLU A 104 -28.24 7.74 -4.27
CA GLU A 104 -26.99 7.05 -4.62
C GLU A 104 -25.83 7.59 -3.77
N LYS A 105 -25.77 8.91 -3.62
CA LYS A 105 -24.79 9.58 -2.74
C LYS A 105 -24.97 9.16 -1.28
N ALA A 106 -26.22 9.06 -0.81
CA ALA A 106 -26.52 8.59 0.54
C ALA A 106 -26.07 7.13 0.77
N ILE A 107 -26.27 6.24 -0.21
CA ILE A 107 -25.80 4.86 -0.16
C ILE A 107 -24.27 4.81 -0.14
N ILE A 108 -23.59 5.54 -1.01
CA ILE A 108 -22.13 5.58 -1.06
C ILE A 108 -21.55 6.10 0.25
N ASN A 109 -22.10 7.17 0.80
CA ASN A 109 -21.70 7.72 2.10
C ASN A 109 -21.92 6.73 3.24
N PHE A 110 -23.04 6.00 3.23
CA PHE A 110 -23.33 4.97 4.21
C PHE A 110 -22.37 3.78 4.10
N LEU A 111 -22.10 3.30 2.88
CA LEU A 111 -21.12 2.23 2.64
C LEU A 111 -19.70 2.68 3.00
N ALA A 112 -19.34 3.92 2.69
CA ALA A 112 -18.08 4.51 3.12
C ALA A 112 -17.97 4.53 4.65
N LEU A 113 -19.04 4.85 5.37
CA LEU A 113 -19.06 4.82 6.83
C LEU A 113 -18.92 3.40 7.41
N LEU A 114 -19.43 2.38 6.73
CA LEU A 114 -19.32 0.98 7.15
C LEU A 114 -17.96 0.35 6.84
N ASN A 115 -17.27 0.80 5.78
CA ASN A 115 -16.01 0.21 5.29
C ASN A 115 -14.74 0.81 5.93
N PHE A 116 -14.86 1.65 6.94
CA PHE A 116 -13.75 2.45 7.48
C PHE A 116 -12.75 1.70 8.37
N SER A 117 -12.78 0.38 8.42
CA SER A 117 -11.84 -0.37 9.24
C SER A 117 -11.16 -1.50 8.46
N ASN A 118 -10.52 -1.18 7.35
CA ASN A 118 -9.76 -2.18 6.59
C ASN A 118 -8.41 -2.56 7.22
N GLY A 119 -8.21 -2.27 8.51
CA GLY A 119 -6.95 -2.61 9.18
C GLY A 119 -5.74 -1.82 8.69
N THR A 120 -5.93 -0.77 7.90
CA THR A 120 -4.84 0.08 7.44
C THR A 120 -4.21 0.83 8.61
N GLU A 121 -2.94 0.60 8.85
CA GLU A 121 -2.16 1.36 9.81
C GLU A 121 -1.75 2.71 9.18
N TYR A 122 -1.88 3.81 9.95
CA TYR A 122 -1.47 5.14 9.54
C TYR A 122 -0.33 5.62 10.43
N SER A 123 0.75 6.10 9.80
CA SER A 123 1.93 6.57 10.52
C SER A 123 2.59 7.76 9.81
N GLU A 124 3.38 8.55 10.52
CA GLU A 124 4.34 9.46 9.89
C GLU A 124 5.52 8.67 9.30
N ASP A 125 5.89 7.54 9.91
CA ASP A 125 6.79 6.56 9.32
C ASP A 125 6.02 5.79 8.24
N CYS A 126 6.08 6.29 7.02
CA CYS A 126 5.24 5.82 5.92
C CYS A 126 5.95 5.81 4.57
N LEU A 127 7.25 6.12 4.52
CA LEU A 127 8.00 6.22 3.27
C LEU A 127 8.42 4.84 2.76
N PHE A 128 7.41 4.06 2.36
CA PHE A 128 7.55 2.71 1.84
C PHE A 128 7.18 2.65 0.36
N LEU A 129 7.82 1.71 -0.34
CA LEU A 129 7.44 1.29 -1.69
C LEU A 129 7.18 -0.22 -1.71
N ASN A 130 6.52 -0.67 -2.76
CA ASN A 130 6.22 -2.07 -2.99
C ASN A 130 6.63 -2.43 -4.41
N VAL A 131 7.12 -3.64 -4.61
CA VAL A 131 7.53 -4.17 -5.91
C VAL A 131 6.78 -5.48 -6.16
N ILE A 132 6.10 -5.57 -7.28
CA ILE A 132 5.43 -6.78 -7.75
C ILE A 132 6.00 -7.09 -9.13
N SER A 133 6.61 -8.26 -9.27
CA SER A 133 7.32 -8.63 -10.48
C SER A 133 7.03 -10.07 -10.90
N PRO A 134 7.17 -10.42 -12.18
CA PRO A 134 7.31 -11.82 -12.54
C PRO A 134 8.45 -12.48 -11.76
N LYS A 135 8.31 -13.77 -11.45
CA LYS A 135 9.42 -14.55 -10.92
C LYS A 135 10.60 -14.49 -11.89
N ASP A 136 11.82 -14.43 -11.35
CA ASP A 136 13.08 -14.40 -12.13
C ASP A 136 13.16 -13.23 -13.15
N ALA A 137 12.47 -12.13 -12.89
CA ALA A 137 12.42 -10.95 -13.77
C ALA A 137 13.81 -10.39 -14.05
N LYS A 138 14.14 -10.23 -15.35
CA LYS A 138 15.41 -9.61 -15.80
C LYS A 138 15.13 -8.65 -16.95
N ASN A 139 15.63 -7.43 -16.83
CA ASN A 139 15.55 -6.41 -17.88
C ASN A 139 14.11 -6.11 -18.37
N LEU A 140 13.13 -6.22 -17.48
CA LEU A 140 11.73 -5.92 -17.77
C LEU A 140 11.43 -4.42 -17.62
N PRO A 141 10.44 -3.89 -18.34
CA PRO A 141 9.97 -2.53 -18.12
C PRO A 141 9.36 -2.37 -16.72
N VAL A 142 9.53 -1.18 -16.14
CA VAL A 142 9.02 -0.83 -14.82
C VAL A 142 7.91 0.20 -14.97
N MET A 143 6.73 -0.13 -14.41
CA MET A 143 5.64 0.81 -14.19
C MET A 143 5.76 1.36 -12.76
N PHE A 144 6.12 2.63 -12.64
CA PHE A 144 6.15 3.30 -11.35
C PHE A 144 4.83 4.04 -11.12
N TRP A 145 4.09 3.62 -10.09
CA TRP A 145 2.78 4.16 -9.77
C TRP A 145 2.83 5.10 -8.57
N ILE A 146 2.37 6.32 -8.78
CA ILE A 146 2.17 7.32 -7.75
C ILE A 146 0.65 7.44 -7.57
N HIS A 147 0.14 7.06 -6.38
CA HIS A 147 -1.29 7.02 -6.13
C HIS A 147 -1.94 8.42 -6.17
N GLY A 148 -3.22 8.45 -6.52
CA GLY A 148 -4.04 9.66 -6.48
C GLY A 148 -4.47 10.04 -5.07
N GLY A 149 -5.44 10.98 -4.95
CA GLY A 149 -6.01 11.40 -3.67
C GLY A 149 -5.75 12.87 -3.34
N ALA A 150 -5.47 13.70 -4.37
CA ALA A 150 -5.26 15.15 -4.25
C ALA A 150 -4.21 15.54 -3.19
N SER A 151 -3.17 14.71 -3.02
CA SER A 151 -2.11 14.88 -2.01
C SER A 151 -2.63 14.94 -0.56
N ARG A 152 -3.84 14.46 -0.30
CA ARG A 152 -4.49 14.48 1.01
C ARG A 152 -4.78 13.09 1.57
N PHE A 153 -4.99 12.10 0.71
CA PHE A 153 -5.30 10.72 1.07
C PHE A 153 -4.81 9.75 0.01
N GLY A 154 -4.88 8.44 0.31
CA GLY A 154 -4.43 7.34 -0.52
C GLY A 154 -3.18 6.67 0.02
N SER A 155 -2.82 5.55 -0.56
CA SER A 155 -1.63 4.77 -0.22
C SER A 155 -1.19 3.95 -1.42
N GLY A 156 0.11 3.73 -1.58
CA GLY A 156 0.66 2.74 -2.52
C GLY A 156 0.44 1.30 -2.05
N GLY A 157 0.00 1.11 -0.80
CA GLY A 157 -0.30 -0.19 -0.19
C GLY A 157 -1.79 -0.56 -0.21
N GLU A 158 -2.61 0.05 -1.07
CA GLU A 158 -4.00 -0.36 -1.22
C GLU A 158 -4.12 -1.71 -1.95
N ASP A 159 -5.04 -2.56 -1.50
CA ASP A 159 -5.24 -3.92 -2.06
C ASP A 159 -5.50 -3.91 -3.57
N ILE A 160 -6.09 -2.85 -4.11
CA ILE A 160 -6.34 -2.70 -5.55
C ILE A 160 -5.04 -2.69 -6.36
N TYR A 161 -3.92 -2.27 -5.77
CA TYR A 161 -2.61 -2.26 -6.42
C TYR A 161 -1.86 -3.58 -6.27
N LYS A 162 -2.29 -4.45 -5.36
CA LYS A 162 -1.76 -5.80 -5.20
C LYS A 162 -2.29 -6.73 -6.29
N THR A 163 -1.85 -6.48 -7.52
CA THR A 163 -2.35 -7.18 -8.70
C THR A 163 -1.22 -7.82 -9.49
N LYS A 164 -1.42 -9.05 -9.91
CA LYS A 164 -0.50 -9.78 -10.80
C LYS A 164 -0.63 -9.38 -12.28
N LYS A 165 -1.60 -8.54 -12.63
CA LYS A 165 -1.91 -8.20 -14.03
C LYS A 165 -0.74 -7.58 -14.80
N PHE A 166 0.10 -6.82 -14.14
CA PHE A 166 1.32 -6.26 -14.75
C PHE A 166 2.37 -7.34 -14.94
N ALA A 167 2.58 -8.18 -13.93
CA ALA A 167 3.51 -9.31 -14.01
C ALA A 167 3.13 -10.30 -15.13
N GLU A 168 1.85 -10.60 -15.32
CA GLU A 168 1.32 -11.39 -16.43
C GLU A 168 1.64 -10.78 -17.82
N LYS A 169 2.03 -9.50 -17.88
CA LYS A 169 2.45 -8.75 -19.08
C LYS A 169 3.95 -8.47 -19.13
N GLU A 170 4.73 -9.17 -18.32
CA GLU A 170 6.18 -8.97 -18.20
C GLU A 170 6.57 -7.52 -17.82
N VAL A 171 5.78 -6.89 -16.95
CA VAL A 171 6.03 -5.55 -16.42
C VAL A 171 6.17 -5.63 -14.91
N ILE A 172 7.20 -5.00 -14.36
CA ILE A 172 7.38 -4.82 -12.93
C ILE A 172 6.55 -3.63 -12.48
N LEU A 173 5.66 -3.83 -11.51
CA LEU A 173 4.91 -2.76 -10.88
C LEU A 173 5.61 -2.30 -9.61
N VAL A 174 5.88 -1.02 -9.52
CA VAL A 174 6.36 -0.36 -8.29
C VAL A 174 5.30 0.63 -7.84
N THR A 175 4.82 0.51 -6.60
CA THR A 175 3.93 1.49 -5.98
C THR A 175 4.63 2.16 -4.82
N THR A 176 4.35 3.42 -4.55
CA THR A 176 5.03 4.18 -3.51
C THR A 176 4.07 5.01 -2.68
N ASN A 177 4.39 5.17 -1.40
CA ASN A 177 3.80 6.18 -0.55
C ASN A 177 4.54 7.52 -0.71
N TYR A 178 3.87 8.60 -0.38
CA TYR A 178 4.45 9.93 -0.20
C TYR A 178 3.68 10.68 0.89
N ARG A 179 4.36 11.56 1.60
CA ARG A 179 3.74 12.35 2.68
C ARG A 179 2.58 13.19 2.17
N LEU A 180 1.48 13.19 2.92
CA LEU A 180 0.21 13.78 2.54
C LEU A 180 -0.15 14.99 3.41
N GLY A 181 -1.07 15.80 2.93
CA GLY A 181 -1.63 16.92 3.67
C GLY A 181 -0.57 17.88 4.21
N SER A 182 -0.74 18.34 5.44
CA SER A 182 0.20 19.27 6.08
C SER A 182 1.58 18.68 6.36
N LEU A 183 1.71 17.36 6.46
CA LEU A 183 3.01 16.72 6.67
C LEU A 183 3.86 16.65 5.40
N GLY A 184 3.21 16.63 4.22
CA GLY A 184 3.90 16.58 2.94
C GLY A 184 3.98 17.93 2.22
N TRP A 185 2.99 18.79 2.39
CA TRP A 185 2.78 19.97 1.53
C TRP A 185 2.71 21.30 2.32
N PHE A 186 3.26 21.32 3.54
CA PHE A 186 3.26 22.52 4.36
C PHE A 186 4.27 23.55 3.87
N ALA A 187 3.80 24.64 3.30
CA ALA A 187 4.62 25.75 2.85
C ALA A 187 4.70 26.83 3.93
N HIS A 188 5.86 27.01 4.54
CA HIS A 188 6.11 28.07 5.51
C HIS A 188 7.47 28.73 5.24
N PRO A 189 7.61 30.06 5.31
CA PRO A 189 8.86 30.77 4.94
C PRO A 189 10.10 30.30 5.70
N LYS A 190 9.95 29.83 6.94
CA LYS A 190 11.06 29.30 7.74
C LYS A 190 11.56 27.94 7.25
N PHE A 191 10.75 27.17 6.50
CA PHE A 191 11.11 25.85 5.97
C PHE A 191 11.59 25.92 4.53
N ILE A 192 11.06 26.85 3.72
CA ILE A 192 11.42 27.02 2.29
C ILE A 192 12.89 27.44 2.12
N ARG A 193 13.50 28.09 3.10
CA ARG A 193 14.89 28.56 3.05
C ARG A 193 15.95 27.48 3.33
N ARG A 194 15.55 26.22 3.50
CA ARG A 194 16.44 25.10 3.86
C ARG A 194 16.62 24.06 2.76
N ILE A 195 16.16 24.37 1.55
CA ILE A 195 16.38 23.57 0.35
C ILE A 195 17.57 24.16 -0.42
#